data_5550495c5078027f63fef3708cc1fe67
#
_entry.id   5550495c5078027f63fef3708cc1fe67
#
_cell.length_a   1.000
_cell.length_b   1.000
_cell.length_c   1.000
_cell.angle_alpha   90.00
_cell.angle_beta   90.00
_cell.angle_gamma   90.00
#
_symmetry.space_group_name_H-M   'P 1'
#
loop_
_entity.id
_entity.type
_entity.pdbx_description
1 polymer ?
#
loop_
_entity_poly.entity_id
_entity_poly.type
_entity_poly.pdbx_seq_one_letter_code
_entity_poly.pdbx_strand_id
1 'polypeptide(L)'
;ELMWKRLCTVIKADVLIDIPAYRDEASRLQNREQLNDTLNSYLGKRNSNEWIEEMNQAGVPCGPIYTIDEVFSDPQVQDLDMAANVSHPQLGQLDLVRNAVSMPGVPDVAYTATPERGQHTEAVLIESGLSREEIAALRKDGVI
;
A
#
# COMPACT_ATOMS: atom_id res chain seq x y z
N GLU A 1 -13.86 5.89 23.35
CA GLU A 1 -14.79 7.01 23.60
C GLU A 1 -14.17 8.39 23.32
N LEU A 2 -12.94 8.64 23.72
CA LEU A 2 -12.28 9.94 23.45
C LEU A 2 -12.20 10.25 21.96
N MET A 3 -11.83 9.26 21.16
CA MET A 3 -11.71 9.40 19.70
C MET A 3 -13.06 9.71 19.02
N TRP A 4 -14.12 9.03 19.48
CA TRP A 4 -15.49 9.30 19.03
C TRP A 4 -15.91 10.75 19.25
N LYS A 5 -15.69 11.25 20.45
CA LYS A 5 -16.01 12.66 20.80
C LYS A 5 -15.22 13.65 19.93
N ARG A 6 -13.91 13.40 19.77
CA ARG A 6 -13.06 14.24 18.89
C ARG A 6 -13.56 14.26 17.46
N LEU A 7 -13.88 13.08 16.90
CA LEU A 7 -14.44 12.98 15.55
C LEU A 7 -15.73 13.81 15.43
N CYS A 8 -16.69 13.60 16.33
CA CYS A 8 -17.95 14.35 16.30
C CYS A 8 -17.73 15.86 16.34
N THR A 9 -16.81 16.32 17.19
CA THR A 9 -16.51 17.76 17.30
C THR A 9 -15.89 18.31 16.01
N VAL A 10 -14.92 17.60 15.41
CA VAL A 10 -14.27 18.03 14.18
C VAL A 10 -15.26 18.15 13.03
N ILE A 11 -16.14 17.15 12.85
CA ILE A 11 -17.15 17.17 11.79
C ILE A 11 -18.36 18.05 12.13
N LYS A 12 -18.34 18.75 13.27
CA LYS A 12 -19.43 19.61 13.78
C LYS A 12 -20.75 18.85 13.94
N ALA A 13 -20.66 17.65 14.49
CA ALA A 13 -21.77 16.74 14.71
C ALA A 13 -21.85 16.29 16.18
N ASP A 14 -21.59 17.21 17.13
CA ASP A 14 -21.57 16.92 18.58
C ASP A 14 -22.89 16.29 19.06
N VAL A 15 -24.01 16.59 18.36
CA VAL A 15 -25.32 15.97 18.64
C VAL A 15 -25.29 14.44 18.58
N LEU A 16 -24.37 13.84 17.81
CA LEU A 16 -24.24 12.39 17.69
C LEU A 16 -23.71 11.72 18.96
N ILE A 17 -23.04 12.48 19.83
CA ILE A 17 -22.45 11.96 21.07
C ILE A 17 -23.54 11.48 22.02
N ASP A 18 -24.67 12.20 22.07
CA ASP A 18 -25.74 11.93 23.01
C ASP A 18 -26.85 10.99 22.46
N ILE A 19 -26.73 10.58 21.19
CA ILE A 19 -27.68 9.64 20.60
C ILE A 19 -27.49 8.25 21.23
N PRO A 20 -28.54 7.66 21.83
CA PRO A 20 -28.44 6.33 22.47
C PRO A 20 -27.90 5.23 21.58
N ALA A 21 -28.21 5.28 20.27
CA ALA A 21 -27.72 4.32 19.27
C ALA A 21 -26.22 4.43 18.99
N TYR A 22 -25.54 5.53 19.42
CA TYR A 22 -24.12 5.79 19.13
C TYR A 22 -23.27 6.05 20.38
N ARG A 23 -23.86 5.98 21.56
CA ARG A 23 -23.23 6.40 22.83
C ARG A 23 -22.02 5.54 23.24
N ASP A 24 -22.00 4.27 22.88
CA ASP A 24 -20.95 3.33 23.20
C ASP A 24 -20.58 2.46 22.01
N GLU A 25 -19.45 1.75 22.09
CA GLU A 25 -18.92 0.93 20.99
C GLU A 25 -19.91 -0.15 20.53
N ALA A 26 -20.56 -0.84 21.46
CA ALA A 26 -21.51 -1.91 21.14
C ALA A 26 -22.73 -1.35 20.39
N SER A 27 -23.25 -0.20 20.84
CA SER A 27 -24.37 0.48 20.19
C SER A 27 -23.98 0.97 18.79
N ARG A 28 -22.79 1.54 18.61
CA ARG A 28 -22.27 1.95 17.29
C ARG A 28 -22.10 0.77 16.34
N LEU A 29 -21.62 -0.38 16.84
CA LEU A 29 -21.48 -1.59 16.04
C LEU A 29 -22.83 -2.13 15.58
N GLN A 30 -23.82 -2.18 16.46
CA GLN A 30 -25.17 -2.60 16.11
C GLN A 30 -25.85 -1.70 15.08
N ASN A 31 -25.57 -0.41 15.11
CA ASN A 31 -26.16 0.60 14.22
C ASN A 31 -25.17 1.09 13.16
N ARG A 32 -24.19 0.24 12.76
CA ARG A 32 -23.06 0.62 11.92
C ARG A 32 -23.47 1.22 10.56
N GLU A 33 -24.47 0.63 9.90
CA GLU A 33 -24.91 1.12 8.58
C GLU A 33 -25.50 2.52 8.70
N GLN A 34 -26.45 2.71 9.62
CA GLN A 34 -27.07 4.00 9.87
C GLN A 34 -26.04 5.05 10.31
N LEU A 35 -25.07 4.66 11.15
CA LEU A 35 -23.98 5.53 11.57
C LEU A 35 -23.12 5.96 10.40
N ASN A 36 -22.74 5.04 9.52
CA ASN A 36 -21.93 5.33 8.33
C ASN A 36 -22.66 6.33 7.40
N ASP A 37 -23.95 6.12 7.14
CA ASP A 37 -24.74 7.04 6.32
C ASP A 37 -24.78 8.43 6.94
N THR A 38 -24.96 8.49 8.26
CA THR A 38 -24.95 9.73 9.02
C THR A 38 -23.61 10.44 8.91
N LEU A 39 -22.50 9.74 9.17
CA LEU A 39 -21.15 10.30 9.06
C LEU A 39 -20.84 10.77 7.64
N ASN A 40 -21.21 9.98 6.63
CA ASN A 40 -21.03 10.35 5.22
C ASN A 40 -21.76 11.66 4.86
N SER A 41 -22.93 11.92 5.47
CA SER A 41 -23.67 13.19 5.27
C SER A 41 -22.90 14.41 5.78
N TYR A 42 -22.04 14.24 6.78
CA TYR A 42 -21.17 15.31 7.28
C TYR A 42 -19.85 15.38 6.48
N LEU A 43 -19.21 14.24 6.25
CA LEU A 43 -17.92 14.16 5.58
C LEU A 43 -17.98 14.56 4.11
N GLY A 44 -19.07 14.25 3.42
CA GLY A 44 -19.28 14.60 2.01
C GLY A 44 -19.37 16.11 1.72
N LYS A 45 -19.33 16.97 2.73
CA LYS A 45 -19.43 18.45 2.58
C LYS A 45 -18.08 19.10 2.21
N ARG A 46 -16.98 18.39 2.33
CA ARG A 46 -15.62 18.93 2.09
C ARG A 46 -14.71 17.86 1.43
N ASN A 47 -13.58 18.30 0.92
CA ASN A 47 -12.59 17.43 0.33
C ASN A 47 -11.82 16.62 1.39
N SER A 48 -11.33 15.43 1.00
CA SER A 48 -10.59 14.53 1.90
C SER A 48 -9.36 15.19 2.53
N ASN A 49 -8.60 15.95 1.76
CA ASN A 49 -7.38 16.61 2.27
C ASN A 49 -7.68 17.61 3.40
N GLU A 50 -8.76 18.37 3.29
CA GLU A 50 -9.18 19.32 4.33
C GLU A 50 -9.57 18.58 5.62
N TRP A 51 -10.27 17.44 5.49
CA TRP A 51 -10.63 16.61 6.63
C TRP A 51 -9.42 15.96 7.29
N ILE A 52 -8.48 15.45 6.50
CA ILE A 52 -7.26 14.80 7.01
C ILE A 52 -6.46 15.77 7.88
N GLU A 53 -6.29 17.00 7.41
CA GLU A 53 -5.56 18.03 8.17
C GLU A 53 -6.25 18.35 9.51
N GLU A 54 -7.55 18.70 9.51
CA GLU A 54 -8.29 19.01 10.72
C GLU A 54 -8.37 17.83 11.70
N MET A 55 -8.63 16.62 11.20
CA MET A 55 -8.73 15.43 12.05
C MET A 55 -7.39 15.11 12.72
N ASN A 56 -6.28 15.17 11.99
CA ASN A 56 -4.95 14.94 12.56
C ASN A 56 -4.60 16.00 13.60
N GLN A 57 -4.92 17.28 13.37
CA GLN A 57 -4.74 18.35 14.35
C GLN A 57 -5.56 18.13 15.63
N ALA A 58 -6.76 17.58 15.51
CA ALA A 58 -7.61 17.23 16.64
C ALA A 58 -7.22 15.88 17.31
N GLY A 59 -6.21 15.20 16.79
CA GLY A 59 -5.75 13.90 17.29
C GLY A 59 -6.71 12.75 16.92
N VAL A 60 -7.38 12.84 15.79
CA VAL A 60 -8.12 11.74 15.13
C VAL A 60 -7.26 11.23 13.98
N PRO A 61 -6.56 10.10 14.12
CA PRO A 61 -5.67 9.60 13.09
C PRO A 61 -6.44 9.25 11.81
N CYS A 62 -6.04 9.83 10.72
CA CYS A 62 -6.56 9.51 9.39
C CYS A 62 -5.51 9.82 8.32
N GLY A 63 -5.69 9.25 7.14
CA GLY A 63 -4.84 9.50 5.99
C GLY A 63 -5.59 9.27 4.69
N PRO A 64 -5.01 9.65 3.57
CA PRO A 64 -5.58 9.41 2.26
C PRO A 64 -5.55 7.92 1.90
N ILE A 65 -6.44 7.52 0.99
CA ILE A 65 -6.38 6.23 0.30
C ILE A 65 -5.82 6.54 -1.08
N TYR A 66 -4.56 6.17 -1.29
CA TYR A 66 -3.84 6.47 -2.52
C TYR A 66 -4.04 5.40 -3.60
N THR A 67 -4.05 5.83 -4.85
CA THR A 67 -3.75 4.99 -6.01
C THR A 67 -2.24 4.72 -6.07
N ILE A 68 -1.80 3.78 -6.90
CA ILE A 68 -0.38 3.40 -6.97
C ILE A 68 0.50 4.58 -7.41
N ASP A 69 0.06 5.36 -8.38
CA ASP A 69 0.76 6.55 -8.86
C ASP A 69 0.82 7.66 -7.80
N GLU A 70 -0.24 7.84 -7.02
CA GLU A 70 -0.26 8.77 -5.89
C GLU A 70 0.71 8.35 -4.78
N VAL A 71 0.82 7.04 -4.49
CA VAL A 71 1.80 6.53 -3.52
C VAL A 71 3.22 6.91 -3.92
N PHE A 72 3.61 6.68 -5.19
CA PHE A 72 4.95 7.02 -5.66
C PHE A 72 5.20 8.54 -5.79
N SER A 73 4.13 9.34 -5.82
CA SER A 73 4.20 10.81 -5.84
C SER A 73 4.19 11.42 -4.44
N ASP A 74 3.92 10.64 -3.40
CA ASP A 74 3.87 11.12 -2.02
C ASP A 74 5.26 11.58 -1.54
N PRO A 75 5.39 12.81 -0.96
CA PRO A 75 6.67 13.33 -0.52
C PRO A 75 7.41 12.43 0.49
N GLN A 76 6.71 11.75 1.38
CA GLN A 76 7.32 10.84 2.36
C GLN A 76 7.88 9.60 1.69
N VAL A 77 7.18 9.07 0.69
CA VAL A 77 7.62 7.90 -0.10
C VAL A 77 8.87 8.26 -0.91
N GLN A 78 8.92 9.48 -1.45
CA GLN A 78 10.09 9.99 -2.17
C GLN A 78 11.28 10.25 -1.23
N ASP A 79 11.05 10.86 -0.06
CA ASP A 79 12.10 11.12 0.94
C ASP A 79 12.72 9.82 1.48
N LEU A 80 11.94 8.77 1.60
CA LEU A 80 12.39 7.44 2.00
C LEU A 80 13.01 6.64 0.84
N ASP A 81 13.05 7.19 -0.36
CA ASP A 81 13.58 6.53 -1.57
C ASP A 81 12.98 5.12 -1.76
N MET A 82 11.65 5.01 -1.60
CA MET A 82 10.96 3.72 -1.64
C MET A 82 10.75 3.15 -3.04
N ALA A 83 11.15 3.88 -4.08
CA ALA A 83 11.11 3.45 -5.47
C ALA A 83 12.51 3.07 -5.97
N ALA A 84 12.72 1.79 -6.28
CA ALA A 84 13.94 1.32 -6.94
C ALA A 84 13.74 1.33 -8.44
N ASN A 85 14.42 2.24 -9.14
CA ASN A 85 14.37 2.29 -10.60
C ASN A 85 15.20 1.16 -11.21
N VAL A 86 14.58 0.35 -12.08
CA VAL A 86 15.22 -0.76 -12.78
C VAL A 86 14.93 -0.70 -14.27
N SER A 87 15.85 -1.21 -15.09
CA SER A 87 15.69 -1.29 -16.55
C SER A 87 15.23 -2.70 -16.94
N HIS A 88 14.00 -2.80 -17.45
CA HIS A 88 13.45 -4.05 -17.97
C HIS A 88 13.67 -4.13 -19.48
N PRO A 89 14.13 -5.27 -20.05
CA PRO A 89 14.48 -5.38 -21.46
C PRO A 89 13.32 -5.05 -22.43
N GLN A 90 12.09 -5.38 -22.05
CA GLN A 90 10.90 -5.18 -22.90
C GLN A 90 10.06 -3.97 -22.48
N LEU A 91 9.98 -3.68 -21.16
CA LEU A 91 9.10 -2.66 -20.62
C LEU A 91 9.80 -1.30 -20.40
N GLY A 92 11.12 -1.25 -20.57
CA GLY A 92 11.89 -0.03 -20.30
C GLY A 92 12.13 0.22 -18.82
N GLN A 93 12.06 1.48 -18.39
CA GLN A 93 12.26 1.86 -16.99
C GLN A 93 11.01 1.50 -16.16
N LEU A 94 11.22 0.85 -15.02
CA LEU A 94 10.19 0.48 -14.07
C LEU A 94 10.62 0.92 -12.67
N ASP A 95 9.66 1.31 -11.85
CA ASP A 95 9.86 1.55 -10.43
C ASP A 95 9.33 0.34 -9.64
N LEU A 96 10.22 -0.30 -8.92
CA LEU A 96 9.89 -1.39 -8.01
C LEU A 96 9.87 -0.89 -6.57
N VAL A 97 9.01 -1.47 -5.74
CA VAL A 97 8.96 -1.14 -4.31
C VAL A 97 10.22 -1.68 -3.63
N ARG A 98 10.97 -0.81 -2.96
CA ARG A 98 12.12 -1.19 -2.15
C ARG A 98 11.69 -1.88 -0.85
N ASN A 99 12.63 -2.63 -0.28
CA ASN A 99 12.46 -3.16 1.07
C ASN A 99 12.42 -1.98 2.07
N ALA A 100 11.40 -1.96 2.92
CA ALA A 100 11.23 -0.92 3.94
C ALA A 100 12.22 -1.04 5.12
N VAL A 101 12.98 -2.14 5.19
CA VAL A 101 13.96 -2.36 6.26
C VAL A 101 15.31 -1.80 5.83
N SER A 102 15.83 -0.83 6.58
CA SER A 102 17.17 -0.28 6.44
C SER A 102 18.05 -0.77 7.61
N MET A 103 19.21 -1.34 7.31
CA MET A 103 20.12 -1.85 8.32
C MET A 103 21.49 -1.15 8.20
N PRO A 104 21.89 -0.33 9.20
CA PRO A 104 23.20 0.31 9.18
C PRO A 104 24.34 -0.70 9.07
N GLY A 105 25.27 -0.48 8.15
CA GLY A 105 26.43 -1.37 7.92
C GLY A 105 26.17 -2.58 7.02
N VAL A 106 24.94 -2.77 6.55
CA VAL A 106 24.60 -3.75 5.51
C VAL A 106 24.48 -3.01 4.17
N PRO A 107 25.18 -3.45 3.12
CA PRO A 107 25.02 -2.86 1.79
C PRO A 107 23.57 -2.94 1.31
N ASP A 108 23.12 -1.92 0.61
CA ASP A 108 21.81 -1.95 -0.05
C ASP A 108 21.73 -3.10 -1.05
N VAL A 109 20.57 -3.75 -1.09
CA VAL A 109 20.29 -4.80 -2.07
C VAL A 109 20.21 -4.19 -3.46
N ALA A 110 20.97 -4.73 -4.41
CA ALA A 110 20.83 -4.34 -5.81
C ALA A 110 19.50 -4.86 -6.36
N TYR A 111 18.65 -3.95 -6.78
CA TYR A 111 17.39 -4.28 -7.43
C TYR A 111 17.61 -4.54 -8.91
N THR A 112 17.03 -5.62 -9.40
CA THR A 112 17.05 -5.99 -10.82
C THR A 112 15.62 -6.13 -11.32
N ALA A 113 15.43 -5.95 -12.62
CA ALA A 113 14.13 -6.17 -13.23
C ALA A 113 13.64 -7.61 -13.00
N THR A 114 12.32 -7.77 -12.93
CA THR A 114 11.70 -9.10 -12.85
C THR A 114 12.04 -9.91 -14.09
N PRO A 115 12.44 -11.19 -13.94
CA PRO A 115 12.80 -12.01 -15.09
C PRO A 115 11.57 -12.42 -15.92
N GLU A 116 11.78 -12.59 -17.19
CA GLU A 116 10.81 -13.24 -18.07
C GLU A 116 10.66 -14.74 -17.73
N ARG A 117 9.51 -15.31 -18.11
CA ARG A 117 9.27 -16.73 -17.91
C ARG A 117 10.35 -17.57 -18.60
N GLY A 118 11.06 -18.40 -17.85
CA GLY A 118 12.12 -19.26 -18.34
C GLY A 118 13.47 -18.59 -18.62
N GLN A 119 13.62 -17.28 -18.34
CA GLN A 119 14.86 -16.52 -18.59
C GLN A 119 16.11 -17.16 -17.98
N HIS A 120 15.98 -17.76 -16.79
CA HIS A 120 17.08 -18.36 -16.08
C HIS A 120 17.15 -19.89 -16.18
N THR A 121 16.24 -20.53 -16.96
CA THR A 121 16.14 -21.98 -17.03
C THR A 121 17.48 -22.65 -17.39
N GLU A 122 18.16 -22.16 -18.43
CA GLU A 122 19.44 -22.74 -18.86
C GLU A 122 20.53 -22.56 -17.81
N ALA A 123 20.64 -21.37 -17.20
CA ALA A 123 21.62 -21.08 -16.17
C ALA A 123 21.42 -21.97 -14.94
N VAL A 124 20.20 -22.14 -14.48
CA VAL A 124 19.85 -22.98 -13.32
C VAL A 124 20.14 -24.46 -13.59
N LEU A 125 19.84 -24.95 -14.78
CA LEU A 125 20.09 -26.34 -15.15
C LEU A 125 21.60 -26.64 -15.28
N ILE A 126 22.38 -25.71 -15.83
CA ILE A 126 23.85 -25.82 -15.86
C ILE A 126 24.42 -25.83 -14.42
N GLU A 127 23.97 -24.95 -13.57
CA GLU A 127 24.38 -24.89 -12.16
C GLU A 127 24.01 -26.17 -11.43
N SER A 128 22.92 -26.82 -11.80
CA SER A 128 22.48 -28.12 -11.29
C SER A 128 23.26 -29.32 -11.88
N GLY A 129 24.22 -29.07 -12.77
CA GLY A 129 25.15 -30.08 -13.30
C GLY A 129 24.74 -30.69 -14.65
N LEU A 130 23.68 -30.18 -15.31
CA LEU A 130 23.33 -30.65 -16.64
C LEU A 130 24.26 -30.04 -17.70
N SER A 131 24.61 -30.85 -18.69
CA SER A 131 25.34 -30.40 -19.89
C SER A 131 24.42 -29.62 -20.82
N ARG A 132 25.00 -28.80 -21.69
CA ARG A 132 24.23 -28.07 -22.70
C ARG A 132 23.52 -29.00 -23.67
N GLU A 133 24.09 -30.17 -23.97
CA GLU A 133 23.53 -31.21 -24.80
C GLU A 133 22.24 -31.79 -24.17
N GLU A 134 22.26 -32.10 -22.88
CA GLU A 134 21.09 -32.58 -22.15
C GLU A 134 19.98 -31.52 -22.10
N ILE A 135 20.35 -30.25 -21.85
CA ILE A 135 19.39 -29.14 -21.86
C ILE A 135 18.75 -28.97 -23.25
N ALA A 136 19.53 -29.09 -24.31
CA ALA A 136 19.01 -29.03 -25.68
C ALA A 136 18.04 -30.19 -25.99
N ALA A 137 18.31 -31.40 -25.48
CA ALA A 137 17.41 -32.53 -25.58
C ALA A 137 16.08 -32.29 -24.86
N LEU A 138 16.14 -31.80 -23.60
CA LEU A 138 14.94 -31.45 -22.82
C LEU A 138 14.07 -30.40 -23.55
N ARG A 139 14.72 -29.41 -24.16
CA ARG A 139 14.01 -28.36 -24.93
C ARG A 139 13.35 -28.95 -26.21
N LYS A 140 14.06 -29.86 -26.88
CA LYS A 140 13.52 -30.54 -28.06
C LYS A 140 12.31 -31.44 -27.73
N ASP A 141 12.33 -32.04 -26.54
CA ASP A 141 11.26 -32.94 -26.07
C ASP A 141 10.10 -32.16 -25.41
N GLY A 142 10.18 -30.82 -25.37
CA GLY A 142 9.12 -29.98 -24.85
C GLY A 142 8.99 -30.03 -23.30
N VAL A 143 10.05 -30.45 -22.59
CA VAL A 143 10.07 -30.49 -21.13
C VAL A 143 10.32 -29.09 -20.55
N ILE A 144 11.11 -28.29 -21.28
CA ILE A 144 11.45 -26.89 -20.92
C ILE A 144 11.31 -25.96 -22.12
#